data_2f8690aa8fb77a5c239b6ad60c1f123c
#
_entry.id   2f8690aa8fb77a5c239b6ad60c1f123c
#
_cell.length_a   1.000
_cell.length_b   1.000
_cell.length_c   1.000
_cell.angle_alpha   90.00
_cell.angle_beta   90.00
_cell.angle_gamma   90.00
#
_symmetry.space_group_name_H-M   'P 1'
#
loop_
_entity.id
_entity.type
_entity.pdbx_description
1 polymer ?
#
loop_
_entity_poly.entity_id
_entity_poly.type
_entity_poly.pdbx_seq_one_letter_code
_entity_poly.pdbx_strand_id
1 'polypeptide(L)'
;DLLAKNFISQADYDNSRNTASSLGESLKVAQAQADVARAQAVSAQAVVKQRDAALAQAKVDLERTEIRSPVDGVVIKRSVDVGQTVAASLQAPELFIIARNLQDMQVEASIDEADISRVKPQQAVSFTIDAFPGRSFEGRVSQIRKAAVSTQNVVTYTVVVGFSNPGGTVLPGMTANVRIVTETRENVLKVPNAALRVRIAGVEPAAAPA
;
A
#
# COMPACT_ATOMS: atom_id res chain seq x y z
N ASP A 1 82.99 2.24 15.66
CA ASP A 1 84.12 1.67 16.41
C ASP A 1 85.29 1.28 15.54
N LEU A 2 85.17 1.14 14.21
CA LEU A 2 86.26 0.82 13.28
C LEU A 2 87.20 2.02 13.08
N LEU A 3 86.63 3.29 13.11
CA LEU A 3 87.41 4.52 13.07
C LEU A 3 88.33 4.66 14.30
N ALA A 4 87.79 4.39 15.51
CA ALA A 4 88.55 4.47 16.77
C ALA A 4 89.70 3.42 16.86
N LYS A 5 89.62 2.37 16.07
CA LYS A 5 90.66 1.31 15.95
C LYS A 5 91.59 1.49 14.74
N ASN A 6 91.49 2.63 14.03
CA ASN A 6 92.31 2.92 12.84
C ASN A 6 92.19 1.93 11.65
N PHE A 7 91.09 1.16 11.57
CA PHE A 7 90.87 0.23 10.46
C PHE A 7 90.32 0.88 9.19
N ILE A 8 89.78 2.11 9.29
CA ILE A 8 89.29 2.90 8.18
C ILE A 8 89.85 4.35 8.31
N SER A 9 90.01 5.06 7.19
CA SER A 9 90.38 6.48 7.22
C SER A 9 89.16 7.33 7.61
N GLN A 10 89.41 8.51 8.19
CA GLN A 10 88.38 9.50 8.47
C GLN A 10 87.64 9.92 7.18
N ALA A 11 88.32 10.02 6.10
CA ALA A 11 87.70 10.36 4.80
C ALA A 11 86.75 9.31 4.30
N ASP A 12 87.08 8.00 4.47
CA ASP A 12 86.19 6.91 4.08
C ASP A 12 84.94 6.80 4.98
N TYR A 13 85.09 7.11 6.27
CA TYR A 13 83.95 7.19 7.19
C TYR A 13 83.00 8.33 6.82
N ASP A 14 83.51 9.52 6.58
CA ASP A 14 82.73 10.71 6.21
C ASP A 14 82.03 10.52 4.84
N ASN A 15 82.69 9.89 3.88
CA ASN A 15 82.14 9.56 2.59
C ASN A 15 80.99 8.55 2.73
N SER A 16 81.18 7.49 3.54
CA SER A 16 80.13 6.49 3.78
C SER A 16 78.95 7.08 4.52
N ARG A 17 79.16 7.96 5.49
CA ARG A 17 78.12 8.70 6.21
C ARG A 17 77.37 9.63 5.30
N ASN A 18 78.02 10.37 4.47
CA ASN A 18 77.37 11.27 3.49
C ASN A 18 76.54 10.48 2.48
N THR A 19 77.07 9.34 2.00
CA THR A 19 76.33 8.44 1.10
C THR A 19 75.10 7.86 1.79
N ALA A 20 75.22 7.39 3.03
CA ALA A 20 74.07 6.87 3.79
C ALA A 20 73.01 7.96 4.04
N SER A 21 73.43 9.21 4.34
CA SER A 21 72.52 10.35 4.50
C SER A 21 71.80 10.67 3.20
N SER A 22 72.52 10.73 2.07
CA SER A 22 71.95 11.00 0.74
C SER A 22 70.94 9.94 0.31
N LEU A 23 71.27 8.65 0.57
CA LEU A 23 70.32 7.54 0.33
C LEU A 23 69.09 7.62 1.22
N GLY A 24 69.27 8.00 2.50
CA GLY A 24 68.18 8.21 3.44
C GLY A 24 67.21 9.30 2.98
N GLU A 25 67.74 10.42 2.46
CA GLU A 25 66.90 11.50 1.89
C GLU A 25 66.25 11.05 0.59
N SER A 26 66.91 10.32 -0.27
CA SER A 26 66.32 9.74 -1.48
C SER A 26 65.16 8.78 -1.16
N LEU A 27 65.29 7.97 -0.11
CA LEU A 27 64.23 7.10 0.36
C LEU A 27 63.01 7.87 0.84
N LYS A 28 63.20 8.97 1.60
CA LYS A 28 62.09 9.84 2.04
C LYS A 28 61.38 10.48 0.85
N VAL A 29 62.08 10.94 -0.16
CA VAL A 29 61.50 11.49 -1.38
C VAL A 29 60.66 10.44 -2.11
N ALA A 30 61.19 9.20 -2.25
CA ALA A 30 60.46 8.09 -2.87
C ALA A 30 59.21 7.69 -2.08
N GLN A 31 59.26 7.70 -0.75
CA GLN A 31 58.11 7.46 0.11
C GLN A 31 57.05 8.55 -0.05
N ALA A 32 57.47 9.82 -0.05
CA ALA A 32 56.53 10.94 -0.28
C ALA A 32 55.85 10.85 -1.63
N GLN A 33 56.59 10.46 -2.69
CA GLN A 33 56.01 10.25 -4.02
C GLN A 33 55.00 9.11 -4.04
N ALA A 34 55.31 8.00 -3.34
CA ALA A 34 54.36 6.90 -3.21
C ALA A 34 53.06 7.30 -2.47
N ASP A 35 53.19 8.12 -1.42
CA ASP A 35 52.03 8.63 -0.68
C ASP A 35 51.17 9.58 -1.53
N VAL A 36 51.80 10.45 -2.33
CA VAL A 36 51.09 11.30 -3.30
C VAL A 36 50.32 10.42 -4.31
N ALA A 37 50.97 9.39 -4.87
CA ALA A 37 50.33 8.49 -5.82
C ALA A 37 49.15 7.74 -5.19
N ARG A 38 49.27 7.32 -3.93
CA ARG A 38 48.17 6.71 -3.19
C ARG A 38 47.01 7.70 -2.99
N ALA A 39 47.31 8.92 -2.59
CA ALA A 39 46.28 9.94 -2.42
C ALA A 39 45.55 10.25 -3.74
N GLN A 40 46.29 10.29 -4.85
CA GLN A 40 45.68 10.43 -6.18
C GLN A 40 44.79 9.26 -6.55
N ALA A 41 45.18 8.01 -6.25
CA ALA A 41 44.37 6.83 -6.50
C ALA A 41 43.07 6.85 -5.66
N VAL A 42 43.15 7.25 -4.39
CA VAL A 42 41.97 7.41 -3.53
C VAL A 42 41.02 8.48 -4.06
N SER A 43 41.58 9.62 -4.49
CA SER A 43 40.78 10.70 -5.12
C SER A 43 40.11 10.23 -6.40
N ALA A 44 40.80 9.51 -7.27
CA ALA A 44 40.21 8.94 -8.48
C ALA A 44 39.11 7.95 -8.17
N GLN A 45 39.26 7.08 -7.15
CA GLN A 45 38.22 6.19 -6.68
C GLN A 45 36.99 6.94 -6.16
N ALA A 46 37.18 8.06 -5.46
CA ALA A 46 36.06 8.88 -5.01
C ALA A 46 35.26 9.47 -6.19
N VAL A 47 35.96 9.91 -7.25
CA VAL A 47 35.30 10.37 -8.48
C VAL A 47 34.51 9.25 -9.15
N VAL A 48 35.06 8.03 -9.24
CA VAL A 48 34.32 6.87 -9.77
C VAL A 48 33.04 6.63 -9.00
N LYS A 49 33.11 6.58 -7.65
CA LYS A 49 31.92 6.42 -6.80
C LYS A 49 30.88 7.52 -7.02
N GLN A 50 31.31 8.75 -7.18
CA GLN A 50 30.42 9.88 -7.50
C GLN A 50 29.70 9.67 -8.85
N ARG A 51 30.43 9.22 -9.88
CA ARG A 51 29.85 8.94 -11.19
C ARG A 51 28.89 7.75 -11.18
N ASP A 52 29.22 6.72 -10.41
CA ASP A 52 28.33 5.57 -10.19
C ASP A 52 27.02 5.98 -9.52
N ALA A 53 27.09 6.86 -8.50
CA ALA A 53 25.90 7.40 -7.86
C ALA A 53 25.04 8.24 -8.84
N ALA A 54 25.66 9.06 -9.68
CA ALA A 54 24.96 9.82 -10.72
C ALA A 54 24.30 8.90 -11.77
N LEU A 55 24.99 7.82 -12.17
CA LEU A 55 24.44 6.82 -13.07
C LEU A 55 23.24 6.08 -12.43
N ALA A 56 23.35 5.72 -11.17
CA ALA A 56 22.25 5.09 -10.43
C ALA A 56 21.02 6.01 -10.37
N GLN A 57 21.22 7.30 -10.09
CA GLN A 57 20.13 8.28 -10.10
C GLN A 57 19.48 8.39 -11.49
N ALA A 58 20.26 8.49 -12.55
CA ALA A 58 19.73 8.58 -13.92
C ALA A 58 18.95 7.32 -14.32
N LYS A 59 19.38 6.13 -13.86
CA LYS A 59 18.61 4.88 -14.05
C LYS A 59 17.26 4.90 -13.35
N VAL A 60 17.22 5.37 -12.10
CA VAL A 60 15.96 5.51 -11.36
C VAL A 60 15.04 6.52 -12.04
N ASP A 61 15.56 7.63 -12.52
CA ASP A 61 14.78 8.63 -13.24
C ASP A 61 14.22 8.07 -14.56
N LEU A 62 14.99 7.26 -15.28
CA LEU A 62 14.52 6.56 -16.47
C LEU A 62 13.42 5.53 -16.12
N GLU A 63 13.59 4.74 -15.06
CA GLU A 63 12.58 3.77 -14.62
C GLU A 63 11.24 4.45 -14.25
N ARG A 64 11.30 5.65 -13.66
CA ARG A 64 10.12 6.46 -13.33
C ARG A 64 9.37 7.00 -14.53
N THR A 65 9.97 7.01 -15.73
CA THR A 65 9.26 7.39 -16.96
C THR A 65 8.29 6.32 -17.43
N GLU A 66 8.46 5.08 -16.98
CA GLU A 66 7.56 3.97 -17.26
C GLU A 66 6.67 3.69 -16.04
N ILE A 67 5.38 4.01 -16.14
CA ILE A 67 4.42 3.74 -15.08
C ILE A 67 3.80 2.36 -15.34
N ARG A 68 4.13 1.39 -14.47
CA ARG A 68 3.67 0.01 -14.58
C ARG A 68 2.67 -0.34 -13.48
N SER A 69 1.73 -1.22 -13.79
CA SER A 69 0.83 -1.78 -12.76
C SER A 69 1.64 -2.65 -11.78
N PRO A 70 1.46 -2.46 -10.45
CA PRO A 70 2.07 -3.32 -9.44
C PRO A 70 1.35 -4.68 -9.30
N VAL A 71 0.22 -4.87 -9.98
CA VAL A 71 -0.63 -6.06 -9.90
C VAL A 71 -1.13 -6.46 -11.27
N ASP A 72 -1.29 -7.77 -11.47
CA ASP A 72 -2.00 -8.30 -12.64
C ASP A 72 -3.50 -8.08 -12.46
N GLY A 73 -4.20 -7.72 -13.54
CA GLY A 73 -5.63 -7.46 -13.45
C GLY A 73 -6.22 -6.84 -14.72
N VAL A 74 -7.48 -6.43 -14.61
CA VAL A 74 -8.24 -5.79 -15.69
C VAL A 74 -8.39 -4.31 -15.37
N VAL A 75 -8.14 -3.44 -16.36
CA VAL A 75 -8.36 -1.99 -16.22
C VAL A 75 -9.86 -1.71 -16.19
N ILE A 76 -10.35 -1.16 -15.07
CA ILE A 76 -11.76 -0.76 -14.90
C ILE A 76 -11.97 0.66 -15.40
N LYS A 77 -11.03 1.55 -15.09
CA LYS A 77 -11.14 2.97 -15.42
C LYS A 77 -9.79 3.50 -15.87
N ARG A 78 -9.81 4.30 -16.91
CA ARG A 78 -8.69 5.10 -17.40
C ARG A 78 -9.05 6.57 -17.20
N SER A 79 -8.25 7.28 -16.42
CA SER A 79 -8.50 8.70 -16.06
C SER A 79 -7.60 9.68 -16.84
N VAL A 80 -6.76 9.17 -17.75
CA VAL A 80 -5.80 9.97 -18.53
C VAL A 80 -5.90 9.65 -20.01
N ASP A 81 -5.65 10.63 -20.87
CA ASP A 81 -5.60 10.47 -22.31
C ASP A 81 -4.17 10.55 -22.86
N VAL A 82 -3.96 9.97 -24.04
CA VAL A 82 -2.66 10.04 -24.72
C VAL A 82 -2.35 11.50 -25.07
N GLY A 83 -1.17 11.97 -24.72
CA GLY A 83 -0.75 13.35 -24.90
C GLY A 83 -1.15 14.31 -23.79
N GLN A 84 -1.87 13.83 -22.77
CA GLN A 84 -2.24 14.64 -21.60
C GLN A 84 -1.03 14.81 -20.66
N THR A 85 -0.74 16.03 -20.24
CA THR A 85 0.25 16.30 -19.21
C THR A 85 -0.33 16.00 -17.83
N VAL A 86 0.38 15.18 -17.06
CA VAL A 86 0.00 14.82 -15.68
C VAL A 86 0.96 15.51 -14.71
N ALA A 87 0.44 16.43 -13.90
CA ALA A 87 1.20 17.10 -12.86
C ALA A 87 1.03 16.36 -11.52
N ALA A 88 2.14 15.84 -10.98
CA ALA A 88 2.17 15.10 -9.70
C ALA A 88 2.80 15.93 -8.56
N SER A 89 2.69 17.26 -8.60
CA SER A 89 3.44 18.14 -7.71
C SER A 89 2.94 18.19 -6.27
N LEU A 90 1.64 18.00 -6.02
CA LEU A 90 1.02 18.07 -4.68
C LEU A 90 0.16 16.86 -4.32
N GLN A 91 -0.46 16.22 -5.30
CA GLN A 91 -1.27 15.02 -5.13
C GLN A 91 -0.98 14.07 -6.28
N ALA A 92 -0.81 12.79 -5.98
CA ALA A 92 -0.67 11.77 -7.01
C ALA A 92 -2.03 11.59 -7.72
N PRO A 93 -2.17 11.92 -9.01
CA PRO A 93 -3.42 11.74 -9.73
C PRO A 93 -3.67 10.26 -9.98
N GLU A 94 -4.95 9.87 -9.94
CA GLU A 94 -5.38 8.54 -10.33
C GLU A 94 -5.32 8.41 -11.85
N LEU A 95 -4.43 7.56 -12.35
CA LEU A 95 -4.26 7.32 -13.78
C LEU A 95 -5.14 6.19 -14.28
N PHE A 96 -5.13 5.06 -13.56
CA PHE A 96 -5.89 3.84 -13.87
C PHE A 96 -6.41 3.21 -12.59
N ILE A 97 -7.61 2.63 -12.66
CA ILE A 97 -8.12 1.71 -11.64
C ILE A 97 -8.06 0.30 -12.21
N ILE A 98 -7.36 -0.61 -11.50
CA ILE A 98 -7.15 -1.98 -11.92
C ILE A 98 -7.76 -2.92 -10.88
N ALA A 99 -8.66 -3.82 -11.33
CA ALA A 99 -9.18 -4.91 -10.50
C ALA A 99 -8.34 -6.16 -10.71
N ARG A 100 -7.93 -6.80 -9.62
CA ARG A 100 -7.26 -8.11 -9.68
C ARG A 100 -8.17 -9.21 -10.20
N ASN A 101 -9.40 -9.20 -9.70
CA ASN A 101 -10.39 -10.21 -10.00
C ASN A 101 -11.78 -9.56 -9.99
N LEU A 102 -12.59 -9.90 -10.99
CA LEU A 102 -14.00 -9.49 -11.06
C LEU A 102 -14.96 -10.61 -10.63
N GLN A 103 -14.44 -11.79 -10.25
CA GLN A 103 -15.27 -12.91 -9.78
C GLN A 103 -15.62 -12.78 -8.31
N ASP A 104 -14.69 -12.28 -7.49
CA ASP A 104 -14.90 -12.04 -6.07
C ASP A 104 -15.11 -10.53 -5.87
N MET A 105 -16.35 -10.16 -5.61
CA MET A 105 -16.76 -8.79 -5.45
C MET A 105 -17.35 -8.53 -4.08
N GLN A 106 -17.44 -7.27 -3.73
CA GLN A 106 -18.08 -6.83 -2.50
C GLN A 106 -19.08 -5.70 -2.76
N VAL A 107 -20.16 -5.71 -1.99
CA VAL A 107 -21.10 -4.60 -1.89
C VAL A 107 -20.86 -3.87 -0.58
N GLU A 108 -20.73 -2.56 -0.64
CA GLU A 108 -20.66 -1.69 0.54
C GLU A 108 -22.06 -1.14 0.81
N ALA A 109 -22.68 -1.64 1.87
CA ALA A 109 -24.00 -1.19 2.30
C ALA A 109 -23.87 -0.19 3.44
N SER A 110 -24.51 0.97 3.32
CA SER A 110 -24.62 1.95 4.40
C SER A 110 -25.82 1.63 5.25
N ILE A 111 -25.62 1.40 6.55
CA ILE A 111 -26.65 1.03 7.53
C ILE A 111 -26.68 2.08 8.62
N ASP A 112 -27.89 2.50 9.00
CA ASP A 112 -28.10 3.47 10.06
C ASP A 112 -27.64 2.96 11.43
N GLU A 113 -27.17 3.87 12.29
CA GLU A 113 -26.73 3.57 13.65
C GLU A 113 -27.77 2.80 14.45
N ALA A 114 -29.06 3.06 14.26
CA ALA A 114 -30.15 2.38 14.97
C ALA A 114 -30.24 0.88 14.67
N ASP A 115 -29.81 0.44 13.47
CA ASP A 115 -29.96 -0.95 13.02
C ASP A 115 -28.66 -1.73 13.03
N ILE A 116 -27.49 -1.07 13.12
CA ILE A 116 -26.20 -1.73 13.05
C ILE A 116 -25.98 -2.77 14.15
N SER A 117 -26.57 -2.58 15.33
CA SER A 117 -26.47 -3.50 16.45
C SER A 117 -27.03 -4.89 16.17
N ARG A 118 -27.93 -5.01 15.21
CA ARG A 118 -28.59 -6.25 14.81
C ARG A 118 -27.80 -7.02 13.75
N VAL A 119 -26.83 -6.36 13.10
CA VAL A 119 -26.03 -6.95 12.03
C VAL A 119 -24.83 -7.67 12.64
N LYS A 120 -24.60 -8.91 12.21
CA LYS A 120 -23.50 -9.75 12.67
C LYS A 120 -22.69 -10.25 11.47
N PRO A 121 -21.37 -10.47 11.64
CA PRO A 121 -20.57 -11.14 10.62
C PRO A 121 -21.18 -12.50 10.21
N GLN A 122 -20.99 -12.88 8.96
CA GLN A 122 -21.47 -14.13 8.35
C GLN A 122 -23.01 -14.24 8.17
N GLN A 123 -23.79 -13.20 8.48
CA GLN A 123 -25.21 -13.19 8.15
C GLN A 123 -25.44 -13.30 6.65
N ALA A 124 -26.51 -14.05 6.28
CA ALA A 124 -26.95 -14.13 4.90
C ALA A 124 -27.56 -12.79 4.45
N VAL A 125 -27.20 -12.40 3.24
CA VAL A 125 -27.64 -11.15 2.62
C VAL A 125 -28.17 -11.48 1.22
N SER A 126 -29.33 -10.94 0.90
CA SER A 126 -29.83 -10.92 -0.46
C SER A 126 -29.84 -9.49 -0.99
N PHE A 127 -29.49 -9.30 -2.24
CA PHE A 127 -29.51 -7.97 -2.85
C PHE A 127 -29.95 -8.05 -4.30
N THR A 128 -30.51 -6.96 -4.78
CA THR A 128 -30.88 -6.77 -6.18
C THR A 128 -30.07 -5.61 -6.72
N ILE A 129 -29.73 -5.68 -7.99
CA ILE A 129 -28.99 -4.63 -8.72
C ILE A 129 -29.96 -4.02 -9.73
N ASP A 130 -30.02 -2.70 -9.80
CA ASP A 130 -30.96 -2.00 -10.65
C ASP A 130 -30.75 -2.30 -12.15
N ALA A 131 -29.51 -2.63 -12.53
CA ALA A 131 -29.20 -3.05 -13.90
C ALA A 131 -29.74 -4.44 -14.28
N PHE A 132 -30.17 -5.27 -13.30
CA PHE A 132 -30.70 -6.62 -13.52
C PHE A 132 -32.04 -6.81 -12.79
N PRO A 133 -33.11 -6.19 -13.26
CA PRO A 133 -34.42 -6.28 -12.60
C PRO A 133 -34.92 -7.73 -12.57
N GLY A 134 -35.44 -8.14 -11.40
CA GLY A 134 -35.95 -9.49 -11.18
C GLY A 134 -34.91 -10.55 -10.85
N ARG A 135 -33.62 -10.22 -10.81
CA ARG A 135 -32.54 -11.13 -10.40
C ARG A 135 -32.08 -10.79 -8.98
N SER A 136 -32.13 -11.76 -8.09
CA SER A 136 -31.60 -11.67 -6.72
C SER A 136 -30.23 -12.31 -6.66
N PHE A 137 -29.31 -11.64 -6.00
CA PHE A 137 -27.97 -12.13 -5.72
C PHE A 137 -27.86 -12.45 -4.23
N GLU A 138 -27.04 -13.43 -3.90
CA GLU A 138 -26.79 -13.84 -2.53
C GLU A 138 -25.36 -13.51 -2.14
N GLY A 139 -25.18 -13.07 -0.91
CA GLY A 139 -23.89 -12.77 -0.33
C GLY A 139 -23.87 -13.01 1.17
N ARG A 140 -22.75 -12.74 1.80
CA ARG A 140 -22.57 -12.81 3.26
C ARG A 140 -21.87 -11.58 3.77
N VAL A 141 -22.25 -11.13 4.97
CA VAL A 141 -21.54 -10.07 5.68
C VAL A 141 -20.12 -10.56 5.96
N SER A 142 -19.13 -9.98 5.30
CA SER A 142 -17.71 -10.27 5.51
C SER A 142 -17.13 -9.44 6.64
N GLN A 143 -17.49 -8.15 6.70
CA GLN A 143 -16.95 -7.21 7.68
C GLN A 143 -17.93 -6.07 7.96
N ILE A 144 -17.91 -5.59 9.20
CA ILE A 144 -18.57 -4.35 9.62
C ILE A 144 -17.47 -3.34 9.92
N ARG A 145 -17.42 -2.24 9.18
CA ARG A 145 -16.44 -1.16 9.43
C ARG A 145 -16.86 -0.41 10.70
N LYS A 146 -15.94 -0.32 11.66
CA LYS A 146 -16.21 0.34 12.97
C LYS A 146 -16.17 1.87 12.90
N ALA A 147 -15.63 2.45 11.82
CA ALA A 147 -15.66 3.89 11.61
C ALA A 147 -17.02 4.30 11.07
N ALA A 148 -17.71 5.17 11.79
CA ALA A 148 -18.94 5.77 11.32
C ALA A 148 -18.66 6.82 10.23
N VAL A 149 -19.55 6.92 9.27
CA VAL A 149 -19.58 7.98 8.26
C VAL A 149 -20.76 8.88 8.55
N SER A 150 -20.51 10.16 8.76
CA SER A 150 -21.59 11.15 8.96
C SER A 150 -21.77 11.96 7.67
N THR A 151 -22.95 11.87 7.10
CA THR A 151 -23.35 12.62 5.90
C THR A 151 -24.65 13.35 6.21
N GLN A 152 -24.67 14.66 6.07
CA GLN A 152 -25.85 15.51 6.32
C GLN A 152 -26.53 15.23 7.69
N ASN A 153 -25.72 15.10 8.75
CA ASN A 153 -26.16 14.76 10.11
C ASN A 153 -26.77 13.36 10.31
N VAL A 154 -26.66 12.47 9.33
CA VAL A 154 -27.04 11.07 9.44
C VAL A 154 -25.78 10.25 9.67
N VAL A 155 -25.74 9.48 10.77
CA VAL A 155 -24.63 8.59 11.12
C VAL A 155 -24.92 7.20 10.56
N THR A 156 -24.04 6.73 9.68
CA THR A 156 -24.14 5.41 9.06
C THR A 156 -22.87 4.60 9.28
N TYR A 157 -23.01 3.29 9.27
CA TYR A 157 -21.89 2.35 9.30
C TYR A 157 -21.84 1.56 7.99
N THR A 158 -20.62 1.36 7.48
CA THR A 158 -20.44 0.58 6.26
C THR A 158 -20.32 -0.92 6.59
N VAL A 159 -21.24 -1.70 6.05
CA VAL A 159 -21.21 -3.15 6.10
C VAL A 159 -20.75 -3.68 4.74
N VAL A 160 -19.70 -4.50 4.76
CA VAL A 160 -19.12 -5.10 3.56
C VAL A 160 -19.73 -6.49 3.39
N VAL A 161 -20.36 -6.70 2.25
CA VAL A 161 -20.99 -7.97 1.87
C VAL A 161 -20.20 -8.57 0.72
N GLY A 162 -19.58 -9.73 0.97
CA GLY A 162 -18.87 -10.47 -0.09
C GLY A 162 -19.86 -11.33 -0.88
N PHE A 163 -19.69 -11.37 -2.20
CA PHE A 163 -20.44 -12.23 -3.10
C PHE A 163 -19.60 -12.71 -4.27
N SER A 164 -19.99 -13.83 -4.86
CA SER A 164 -19.36 -14.37 -6.07
C SER A 164 -20.09 -13.87 -7.31
N ASN A 165 -19.33 -13.45 -8.32
CA ASN A 165 -19.80 -12.94 -9.61
C ASN A 165 -19.31 -13.85 -10.76
N PRO A 166 -19.82 -15.09 -10.85
CA PRO A 166 -19.42 -15.99 -11.91
C PRO A 166 -19.86 -15.43 -13.27
N GLY A 167 -18.90 -15.26 -14.17
CA GLY A 167 -19.14 -14.70 -15.49
C GLY A 167 -19.00 -13.18 -15.61
N GLY A 168 -18.64 -12.46 -14.53
CA GLY A 168 -18.30 -11.04 -14.60
C GLY A 168 -19.44 -10.11 -15.04
N THR A 169 -20.70 -10.52 -14.82
CA THR A 169 -21.87 -9.76 -15.28
C THR A 169 -22.12 -8.49 -14.46
N VAL A 170 -21.78 -8.52 -13.17
CA VAL A 170 -21.86 -7.36 -12.28
C VAL A 170 -20.57 -6.56 -12.43
N LEU A 171 -20.71 -5.26 -12.66
CA LEU A 171 -19.57 -4.36 -12.83
C LEU A 171 -19.37 -3.48 -11.59
N PRO A 172 -18.14 -3.11 -11.26
CA PRO A 172 -17.87 -2.14 -10.20
C PRO A 172 -18.59 -0.80 -10.46
N GLY A 173 -19.11 -0.20 -9.38
CA GLY A 173 -19.86 1.06 -9.45
C GLY A 173 -21.36 0.93 -9.67
N MET A 174 -21.89 -0.30 -9.78
CA MET A 174 -23.34 -0.51 -9.83
C MET A 174 -23.98 -0.32 -8.46
N THR A 175 -25.20 0.21 -8.43
CA THR A 175 -25.99 0.37 -7.21
C THR A 175 -26.77 -0.89 -6.92
N ALA A 176 -26.77 -1.29 -5.64
CA ALA A 176 -27.46 -2.48 -5.15
C ALA A 176 -28.40 -2.14 -3.99
N ASN A 177 -29.61 -2.73 -4.01
CA ASN A 177 -30.53 -2.68 -2.91
C ASN A 177 -30.37 -3.93 -2.03
N VAL A 178 -29.83 -3.72 -0.83
CA VAL A 178 -29.39 -4.79 0.06
C VAL A 178 -30.46 -5.09 1.12
N ARG A 179 -30.73 -6.37 1.34
CA ARG A 179 -31.60 -6.89 2.41
C ARG A 179 -30.81 -7.85 3.29
N ILE A 180 -30.60 -7.48 4.54
CA ILE A 180 -29.90 -8.30 5.53
C ILE A 180 -30.95 -8.98 6.41
N VAL A 181 -30.88 -10.32 6.53
CA VAL A 181 -31.74 -11.07 7.42
C VAL A 181 -31.15 -11.08 8.82
N THR A 182 -31.70 -10.28 9.72
CA THR A 182 -31.17 -10.11 11.09
C THR A 182 -31.64 -11.21 12.03
N GLU A 183 -32.87 -11.74 11.84
CA GLU A 183 -33.44 -12.80 12.67
C GLU A 183 -34.39 -13.64 11.84
N THR A 184 -34.30 -14.96 12.01
CA THR A 184 -35.26 -15.93 11.46
C THR A 184 -35.84 -16.72 12.60
N ARG A 185 -37.17 -16.76 12.70
CA ARG A 185 -37.90 -17.61 13.67
C ARG A 185 -38.65 -18.68 12.92
N GLU A 186 -38.27 -19.93 13.17
CA GLU A 186 -38.93 -21.09 12.60
C GLU A 186 -39.96 -21.65 13.61
N ASN A 187 -40.99 -22.35 13.12
CA ASN A 187 -42.04 -22.98 13.91
C ASN A 187 -42.83 -22.04 14.83
N VAL A 188 -43.05 -20.79 14.39
CA VAL A 188 -43.88 -19.84 15.14
C VAL A 188 -45.33 -19.87 14.64
N LEU A 189 -46.28 -19.78 15.56
CA LEU A 189 -47.68 -19.62 15.23
C LEU A 189 -47.90 -18.27 14.56
N LYS A 190 -48.41 -18.26 13.33
CA LYS A 190 -48.70 -17.03 12.59
C LYS A 190 -50.19 -16.74 12.68
N VAL A 191 -50.53 -15.54 13.13
CA VAL A 191 -51.91 -15.04 13.15
C VAL A 191 -52.03 -13.93 12.10
N PRO A 192 -53.03 -13.97 11.22
CA PRO A 192 -53.25 -12.89 10.27
C PRO A 192 -53.49 -11.56 10.99
N ASN A 193 -52.92 -10.45 10.46
CA ASN A 193 -53.12 -9.10 11.03
C ASN A 193 -54.59 -8.71 11.19
N ALA A 194 -55.49 -9.26 10.38
CA ALA A 194 -56.93 -9.06 10.51
C ALA A 194 -57.46 -9.59 11.85
N ALA A 195 -56.91 -10.69 12.37
CA ALA A 195 -57.32 -11.26 13.64
C ALA A 195 -56.98 -10.38 14.85
N LEU A 196 -55.94 -9.56 14.75
CA LEU A 196 -55.54 -8.60 15.79
C LEU A 196 -56.50 -7.39 15.88
N ARG A 197 -57.33 -7.17 14.85
CA ARG A 197 -58.30 -6.07 14.78
C ARG A 197 -59.73 -6.53 15.09
N VAL A 198 -59.97 -7.80 15.32
CA VAL A 198 -61.28 -8.34 15.67
C VAL A 198 -61.60 -7.90 17.08
N ARG A 199 -62.68 -7.12 17.25
CA ARG A 199 -63.25 -6.82 18.56
C ARG A 199 -64.34 -7.84 18.86
N ILE A 200 -64.12 -8.65 19.85
CA ILE A 200 -65.13 -9.60 20.32
C ILE A 200 -66.00 -8.87 21.35
N ALA A 201 -67.31 -8.79 21.09
CA ALA A 201 -68.21 -8.14 22.02
C ALA A 201 -68.20 -8.91 23.36
N GLY A 202 -67.98 -8.20 24.49
CA GLY A 202 -67.92 -8.79 25.84
C GLY A 202 -66.54 -9.17 26.37
N VAL A 203 -65.44 -8.97 25.59
CA VAL A 203 -64.06 -9.15 26.07
C VAL A 203 -63.37 -7.79 26.14
N GLU A 204 -63.12 -7.33 27.36
CA GLU A 204 -62.35 -6.10 27.57
C GLU A 204 -60.88 -6.29 27.19
N PRO A 205 -60.26 -5.38 26.42
CA PRO A 205 -58.85 -5.52 26.09
C PRO A 205 -58.03 -5.41 27.36
N ALA A 206 -57.12 -6.37 27.60
CA ALA A 206 -56.12 -6.26 28.64
C ALA A 206 -55.34 -4.98 28.50
N ALA A 207 -55.21 -4.19 29.58
CA ALA A 207 -54.43 -2.95 29.60
C ALA A 207 -53.02 -3.25 29.16
N ALA A 208 -52.51 -2.46 28.19
CA ALA A 208 -51.09 -2.52 27.79
C ALA A 208 -50.19 -2.24 28.99
N PRO A 209 -49.13 -3.03 29.23
CA PRO A 209 -48.16 -2.71 30.27
C PRO A 209 -47.47 -1.37 29.94
N ALA A 210 -47.33 -0.53 30.97
CA ALA A 210 -46.74 0.81 30.92
C ALA A 210 -45.25 0.76 30.61
#